data_528d4eac7daf257fe22536d3f5907801
#
_entry.id   528d4eac7daf257fe22536d3f5907801
#
_cell.length_a   1.000
_cell.length_b   1.000
_cell.length_c   1.000
_cell.angle_alpha   90.00
_cell.angle_beta   90.00
_cell.angle_gamma   90.00
#
_symmetry.space_group_name_H-M   'P 1'
#
loop_
_entity.id
_entity.type
_entity.pdbx_description
1 polymer ?
#
loop_
_entity_poly.entity_id
_entity_poly.type
_entity_poly.pdbx_seq_one_letter_code
_entity_poly.pdbx_strand_id
1 'polypeptide(L)'
;MIVREMFSKLLVPIDGSDNSFRALNHAIFLSKKIVAQTTALHVMENLPFAHVGSQRALNSIVLKYQEESENILNKSRDIGSKNGVRVKTVLKKGDATSIIIDYSKKENYDTIIMGRRGMGKLRQLVLGSTSTKVLSHSDCTVVIVK
;
A
#
# COMPACT_ATOMS: atom_id res chain seq x y z
N MET A 1 -10.45 -26.71 16.97
CA MET A 1 -9.25 -25.96 16.54
C MET A 1 -9.67 -24.99 15.43
N ILE A 2 -9.63 -23.70 15.71
CA ILE A 2 -9.95 -22.70 14.70
C ILE A 2 -8.70 -22.58 13.80
N VAL A 3 -8.77 -23.17 12.61
CA VAL A 3 -7.78 -22.88 11.57
C VAL A 3 -8.06 -21.45 11.13
N ARG A 4 -7.20 -20.50 11.49
CA ARG A 4 -7.21 -19.19 10.85
C ARG A 4 -7.02 -19.44 9.37
N GLU A 5 -7.99 -19.03 8.57
CA GLU A 5 -7.86 -19.06 7.13
C GLU A 5 -6.67 -18.17 6.76
N MET A 6 -5.58 -18.77 6.31
CA MET A 6 -4.41 -18.03 5.86
C MET A 6 -4.70 -17.42 4.49
N PHE A 7 -4.23 -16.21 4.25
CA PHE A 7 -4.44 -15.47 3.01
C PHE A 7 -5.91 -15.16 2.71
N SER A 8 -6.72 -14.94 3.73
CA SER A 8 -8.14 -14.58 3.52
C SER A 8 -8.36 -13.08 3.38
N LYS A 9 -7.53 -12.27 4.00
CA LYS A 9 -7.64 -10.80 3.98
C LYS A 9 -6.27 -10.16 3.75
N LEU A 10 -6.07 -9.70 2.50
CA LEU A 10 -4.79 -9.21 2.01
C LEU A 10 -4.75 -7.69 2.02
N LEU A 11 -3.72 -7.11 2.62
CA LEU A 11 -3.42 -5.69 2.58
C LEU A 11 -2.23 -5.45 1.66
N VAL A 12 -2.40 -4.56 0.68
CA VAL A 12 -1.35 -4.21 -0.28
C VAL A 12 -1.06 -2.72 -0.17
N PRO A 13 0.03 -2.32 0.49
CA PRO A 13 0.49 -0.94 0.47
C PRO A 13 0.91 -0.53 -0.93
N ILE A 14 0.37 0.57 -1.43
CA ILE A 14 0.60 1.08 -2.79
C ILE A 14 1.12 2.52 -2.70
N ASP A 15 2.30 2.77 -3.22
CA ASP A 15 2.91 4.10 -3.29
C ASP A 15 2.99 4.67 -4.72
N GLY A 16 2.46 3.95 -5.70
CA GLY A 16 2.51 4.32 -7.11
C GLY A 16 3.74 3.79 -7.86
N SER A 17 4.69 3.18 -7.18
CA SER A 17 5.84 2.54 -7.82
C SER A 17 5.45 1.28 -8.59
N ASP A 18 6.27 0.90 -9.57
CA ASP A 18 6.10 -0.36 -10.30
C ASP A 18 6.15 -1.57 -9.37
N ASN A 19 7.01 -1.53 -8.35
CA ASN A 19 7.09 -2.58 -7.34
C ASN A 19 5.79 -2.73 -6.55
N SER A 20 5.14 -1.63 -6.18
CA SER A 20 3.86 -1.68 -5.46
C SER A 20 2.74 -2.25 -6.32
N PHE A 21 2.66 -1.89 -7.59
CA PHE A 21 1.69 -2.48 -8.52
C PHE A 21 1.99 -3.94 -8.84
N ARG A 22 3.24 -4.34 -8.85
CA ARG A 22 3.63 -5.76 -8.97
C ARG A 22 3.13 -6.57 -7.77
N ALA A 23 3.26 -6.02 -6.56
CA ALA A 23 2.70 -6.62 -5.35
C ALA A 23 1.16 -6.75 -5.44
N LEU A 24 0.48 -5.72 -5.95
CA LEU A 24 -0.96 -5.76 -6.17
C LEU A 24 -1.35 -6.88 -7.15
N ASN A 25 -0.62 -7.05 -8.24
CA ASN A 25 -0.87 -8.13 -9.21
C ASN A 25 -0.73 -9.51 -8.56
N HIS A 26 0.25 -9.70 -7.68
CA HIS A 26 0.38 -10.95 -6.90
C HIS A 26 -0.82 -11.18 -5.98
N ALA A 27 -1.27 -10.14 -5.28
CA ALA A 27 -2.46 -10.23 -4.42
C ALA A 27 -3.73 -10.56 -5.22
N ILE A 28 -3.91 -9.94 -6.38
CA ILE A 28 -5.03 -10.22 -7.28
C ILE A 28 -5.00 -11.67 -7.76
N PHE A 29 -3.84 -12.16 -8.15
CA PHE A 29 -3.68 -13.56 -8.54
C PHE A 29 -4.06 -14.52 -7.42
N LEU A 30 -3.58 -14.26 -6.20
CA LEU A 30 -3.96 -15.05 -5.03
C LEU A 30 -5.46 -15.00 -4.76
N SER A 31 -6.05 -13.80 -4.79
CA SER A 31 -7.49 -13.61 -4.55
C SER A 31 -8.36 -14.43 -5.48
N LYS A 32 -7.95 -14.57 -6.73
CA LYS A 32 -8.66 -15.43 -7.70
C LYS A 32 -8.56 -16.91 -7.38
N LYS A 33 -7.45 -17.34 -6.80
CA LYS A 33 -7.19 -18.77 -6.50
C LYS A 33 -7.81 -19.22 -5.18
N ILE A 34 -7.84 -18.37 -4.19
CA ILE A 34 -8.23 -18.73 -2.83
C ILE A 34 -9.38 -17.88 -2.26
N VAL A 35 -10.05 -17.10 -3.11
CA VAL A 35 -11.20 -16.25 -2.72
C VAL A 35 -10.87 -15.31 -1.56
N ALA A 36 -9.74 -14.61 -1.63
CA ALA A 36 -9.32 -13.64 -0.62
C ALA A 36 -9.88 -12.24 -0.91
N GLN A 37 -10.05 -11.46 0.15
CA GLN A 37 -10.33 -10.03 0.04
C GLN A 37 -9.01 -9.27 -0.15
N THR A 38 -8.96 -8.39 -1.14
CA THR A 38 -7.78 -7.56 -1.42
C THR A 38 -8.08 -6.09 -1.19
N THR A 39 -7.24 -5.44 -0.39
CA THR A 39 -7.31 -4.00 -0.14
C THR A 39 -6.00 -3.33 -0.54
N ALA A 40 -6.07 -2.32 -1.40
CA ALA A 40 -4.96 -1.42 -1.70
C ALA A 40 -5.00 -0.24 -0.74
N LEU A 41 -3.94 -0.05 0.02
CA LEU A 41 -3.78 1.05 0.97
C LEU A 41 -2.73 2.03 0.45
N HIS A 42 -3.14 3.25 0.20
CA HIS A 42 -2.20 4.35 -0.09
C HIS A 42 -2.11 5.28 1.12
N VAL A 43 -0.90 5.63 1.50
CA VAL A 43 -0.63 6.58 2.58
C VAL A 43 -0.03 7.85 2.00
N MET A 44 -0.75 8.96 2.15
CA MET A 44 -0.22 10.29 1.90
C MET A 44 0.69 10.68 3.05
N GLU A 45 1.98 10.74 2.83
CA GLU A 45 2.92 11.21 3.83
C GLU A 45 2.82 12.72 4.00
N ASN A 46 3.15 13.21 5.19
CA ASN A 46 3.17 14.64 5.45
C ASN A 46 4.28 15.29 4.62
N LEU A 47 3.91 16.26 3.81
CA LEU A 47 4.88 17.04 3.05
C LEU A 47 5.56 18.07 3.97
N PRO A 48 6.88 18.26 3.84
CA PRO A 48 7.59 19.32 4.58
C PRO A 48 7.26 20.68 3.96
N PHE A 49 6.18 21.31 4.40
CA PHE A 49 5.72 22.60 3.87
C PHE A 49 6.44 23.82 4.43
N ALA A 50 7.52 23.66 5.19
CA ALA A 50 8.18 24.73 5.93
C ALA A 50 8.69 25.91 5.07
N HIS A 51 8.69 25.79 3.74
CA HIS A 51 9.28 26.78 2.84
C HIS A 51 8.39 27.16 1.64
N VAL A 52 7.09 26.89 1.72
CA VAL A 52 6.18 27.33 0.66
C VAL A 52 5.76 28.77 0.91
N GLY A 53 6.10 29.67 -0.02
CA GLY A 53 6.01 31.13 0.15
C GLY A 53 4.61 31.74 0.21
N SER A 54 3.53 31.00 -0.08
CA SER A 54 2.16 31.52 0.01
C SER A 54 1.14 30.42 0.27
N GLN A 55 0.03 30.77 0.88
CA GLN A 55 -1.10 29.85 1.11
C GLN A 55 -1.67 29.31 -0.21
N ARG A 56 -1.67 30.12 -1.26
CA ARG A 56 -2.16 29.74 -2.59
C ARG A 56 -1.28 28.65 -3.23
N ALA A 57 0.05 28.82 -3.14
CA ALA A 57 1.02 27.83 -3.61
C ALA A 57 0.91 26.52 -2.82
N LEU A 58 0.75 26.62 -1.50
CA LEU A 58 0.52 25.47 -0.62
C LEU A 58 -0.75 24.71 -1.03
N ASN A 59 -1.86 25.39 -1.21
CA ASN A 59 -3.12 24.78 -1.63
C ASN A 59 -2.98 24.04 -2.97
N SER A 60 -2.26 24.62 -3.93
CA SER A 60 -2.01 23.99 -5.23
C SER A 60 -1.22 22.71 -5.10
N ILE A 61 -0.19 22.68 -4.24
CA ILE A 61 0.62 21.49 -3.97
C ILE A 61 -0.24 20.40 -3.30
N VAL A 62 -1.04 20.76 -2.31
CA VAL A 62 -1.92 19.80 -1.60
C VAL A 62 -2.92 19.18 -2.56
N LEU A 63 -3.57 19.99 -3.43
CA LEU A 63 -4.53 19.49 -4.42
C LEU A 63 -3.88 18.54 -5.42
N LYS A 64 -2.69 18.87 -5.90
CA LYS A 64 -1.95 17.99 -6.80
C LYS A 64 -1.62 16.65 -6.15
N TYR A 65 -1.19 16.68 -4.90
CA TYR A 65 -0.85 15.48 -4.14
C TYR A 65 -2.07 14.59 -3.88
N GLN A 66 -3.23 15.20 -3.60
CA GLN A 66 -4.49 14.48 -3.48
C GLN A 66 -4.91 13.83 -4.79
N GLU A 67 -4.77 14.55 -5.91
CA GLU A 67 -5.07 14.03 -7.24
C GLU A 67 -4.17 12.83 -7.60
N GLU A 68 -2.88 12.91 -7.33
CA GLU A 68 -1.94 11.80 -7.52
C GLU A 68 -2.34 10.58 -6.68
N SER A 69 -2.74 10.79 -5.45
CA SER A 69 -3.21 9.72 -4.55
C SER A 69 -4.48 9.05 -5.07
N GLU A 70 -5.45 9.83 -5.53
CA GLU A 70 -6.67 9.32 -6.16
C GLU A 70 -6.37 8.52 -7.42
N ASN A 71 -5.43 8.99 -8.25
CA ASN A 71 -5.01 8.28 -9.46
C ASN A 71 -4.38 6.93 -9.14
N ILE A 72 -3.56 6.85 -8.12
CA ILE A 72 -2.95 5.58 -7.64
C ILE A 72 -4.05 4.58 -7.23
N LEU A 73 -5.03 5.03 -6.46
CA LEU A 73 -6.14 4.20 -6.00
C LEU A 73 -7.07 3.80 -7.14
N ASN A 74 -7.36 4.72 -8.06
CA ASN A 74 -8.16 4.43 -9.26
C ASN A 74 -7.48 3.37 -10.12
N LYS A 75 -6.18 3.50 -10.35
CA LYS A 75 -5.40 2.50 -11.08
C LYS A 75 -5.45 1.13 -10.40
N SER A 76 -5.38 1.11 -9.08
CA SER A 76 -5.48 -0.14 -8.30
C SER A 76 -6.84 -0.83 -8.49
N ARG A 77 -7.94 -0.07 -8.45
CA ARG A 77 -9.28 -0.60 -8.74
C ARG A 77 -9.41 -1.13 -10.16
N ASP A 78 -8.88 -0.39 -11.13
CA ASP A 78 -8.93 -0.76 -12.56
C ASP A 78 -8.18 -2.05 -12.83
N ILE A 79 -6.99 -2.22 -12.25
CA ILE A 79 -6.22 -3.46 -12.37
C ILE A 79 -7.02 -4.63 -11.80
N GLY A 80 -7.64 -4.46 -10.64
CA GLY A 80 -8.51 -5.47 -10.06
C GLY A 80 -9.68 -5.83 -10.97
N SER A 81 -10.43 -4.83 -11.43
CA SER A 81 -11.60 -5.00 -12.30
C SER A 81 -11.28 -5.72 -13.59
N LYS A 82 -10.17 -5.38 -14.25
CA LYS A 82 -9.70 -6.03 -15.47
C LYS A 82 -9.36 -7.52 -15.25
N ASN A 83 -9.08 -7.90 -14.02
CA ASN A 83 -8.78 -9.27 -13.64
C ASN A 83 -9.94 -9.98 -12.92
N GLY A 84 -11.12 -9.37 -12.87
CA GLY A 84 -12.29 -9.94 -12.23
C GLY A 84 -12.23 -9.97 -10.70
N VAL A 85 -11.39 -9.11 -10.09
CA VAL A 85 -11.23 -9.00 -8.64
C VAL A 85 -11.64 -7.60 -8.19
N ARG A 86 -12.52 -7.53 -7.19
CA ARG A 86 -12.86 -6.28 -6.55
C ARG A 86 -11.78 -5.91 -5.55
N VAL A 87 -10.98 -4.88 -5.86
CA VAL A 87 -9.98 -4.31 -4.97
C VAL A 87 -10.60 -3.18 -4.16
N LYS A 88 -10.68 -3.34 -2.84
CA LYS A 88 -11.03 -2.25 -1.93
C LYS A 88 -9.87 -1.26 -1.88
N THR A 89 -10.16 0.03 -1.87
CA THR A 89 -9.12 1.06 -1.78
C THR A 89 -9.30 1.89 -0.52
N VAL A 90 -8.20 2.21 0.13
CA VAL A 90 -8.16 3.01 1.36
C VAL A 90 -7.07 4.07 1.24
N LEU A 91 -7.42 5.30 1.54
CA LEU A 91 -6.50 6.43 1.64
C LEU A 91 -6.32 6.80 3.10
N LYS A 92 -5.09 6.84 3.56
CA LYS A 92 -4.71 7.32 4.89
C LYS A 92 -3.66 8.42 4.77
N LYS A 93 -3.46 9.17 5.86
CA LYS A 93 -2.51 10.27 5.91
C LYS A 93 -1.63 10.13 7.16
N GLY A 94 -0.33 10.25 6.99
CA GLY A 94 0.64 10.17 8.08
C GLY A 94 1.92 9.43 7.71
N ASP A 95 2.56 8.79 8.68
CA ASP A 95 3.75 7.97 8.46
C ASP A 95 3.36 6.61 7.88
N ALA A 96 3.88 6.28 6.70
CA ALA A 96 3.49 5.07 5.98
C ALA A 96 3.71 3.80 6.79
N THR A 97 4.86 3.64 7.41
CA THR A 97 5.19 2.44 8.21
C THR A 97 4.20 2.23 9.35
N SER A 98 4.00 3.27 10.15
CA SER A 98 3.08 3.22 11.31
C SER A 98 1.66 2.92 10.87
N ILE A 99 1.19 3.58 9.82
CA ILE A 99 -0.18 3.41 9.32
C ILE A 99 -0.40 2.01 8.76
N ILE A 100 0.53 1.47 8.00
CA ILE A 100 0.42 0.10 7.46
C ILE A 100 0.30 -0.92 8.60
N ILE A 101 1.17 -0.82 9.59
CA ILE A 101 1.19 -1.74 10.74
C ILE A 101 -0.10 -1.61 11.55
N ASP A 102 -0.46 -0.39 11.94
CA ASP A 102 -1.65 -0.13 12.77
C ASP A 102 -2.95 -0.52 12.06
N TYR A 103 -3.08 -0.18 10.79
CA TYR A 103 -4.25 -0.50 9.99
C TYR A 103 -4.42 -2.01 9.79
N SER A 104 -3.32 -2.72 9.51
CA SER A 104 -3.36 -4.17 9.35
C SER A 104 -3.83 -4.87 10.63
N LYS A 105 -3.39 -4.41 11.78
CA LYS A 105 -3.78 -4.95 13.09
C LYS A 105 -5.23 -4.60 13.44
N LYS A 106 -5.58 -3.33 13.33
CA LYS A 106 -6.93 -2.83 13.69
C LYS A 106 -8.03 -3.48 12.86
N GLU A 107 -7.79 -3.65 11.57
CA GLU A 107 -8.77 -4.21 10.63
C GLU A 107 -8.60 -5.73 10.42
N ASN A 108 -7.76 -6.38 11.21
CA ASN A 108 -7.56 -7.83 11.22
C ASN A 108 -7.13 -8.41 9.86
N TYR A 109 -6.21 -7.77 9.18
CA TYR A 109 -5.56 -8.37 8.02
C TYR A 109 -4.65 -9.52 8.46
N ASP A 110 -4.70 -10.61 7.73
CA ASP A 110 -3.84 -11.78 8.00
C ASP A 110 -2.53 -11.74 7.21
N THR A 111 -2.50 -10.99 6.12
CA THR A 111 -1.33 -10.92 5.24
C THR A 111 -1.14 -9.52 4.66
N ILE A 112 0.09 -9.05 4.69
CA ILE A 112 0.53 -7.85 3.97
C ILE A 112 1.36 -8.32 2.78
N ILE A 113 1.03 -7.85 1.58
CA ILE A 113 1.81 -8.11 0.36
C ILE A 113 2.34 -6.79 -0.15
N MET A 114 3.65 -6.64 -0.20
CA MET A 114 4.26 -5.37 -0.59
C MET A 114 5.48 -5.58 -1.48
N GLY A 115 5.78 -4.55 -2.27
CA GLY A 115 6.96 -4.54 -3.10
C GLY A 115 8.24 -4.47 -2.27
N ARG A 116 9.30 -4.98 -2.83
CA ARG A 116 10.63 -4.96 -2.21
C ARG A 116 11.12 -3.54 -1.90
N ARG A 117 10.80 -2.57 -2.77
CA ARG A 117 11.15 -1.16 -2.66
C ARG A 117 10.01 -0.28 -3.14
N GLY A 118 9.93 0.95 -2.62
CA GLY A 118 9.00 1.98 -3.08
C GLY A 118 9.64 2.91 -4.12
N MET A 119 9.28 4.19 -4.06
CA MET A 119 9.70 5.23 -4.99
C MET A 119 11.17 5.67 -4.82
N GLY A 120 11.86 5.23 -3.78
CA GLY A 120 13.25 5.61 -3.50
C GLY A 120 14.27 5.11 -4.52
N LYS A 121 15.35 5.88 -4.72
CA LYS A 121 16.38 5.63 -5.75
C LYS A 121 17.53 4.72 -5.30
N LEU A 122 17.52 4.19 -4.09
CA LEU A 122 18.64 3.39 -3.58
C LEU A 122 18.59 1.97 -4.16
N ARG A 123 19.24 1.78 -5.29
CA ARG A 123 19.32 0.49 -6.00
C ARG A 123 20.10 -0.60 -5.28
N GLN A 124 20.90 -0.22 -4.27
CA GLN A 124 21.81 -1.15 -3.59
C GLN A 124 21.17 -1.89 -2.41
N LEU A 125 20.02 -1.45 -1.93
CA LEU A 125 19.33 -2.09 -0.81
C LEU A 125 18.45 -3.23 -1.31
N VAL A 126 18.56 -4.38 -0.67
CA VAL A 126 17.73 -5.56 -0.96
C VAL A 126 16.25 -5.27 -0.64
N LEU A 127 15.99 -4.55 0.47
CA LEU A 127 14.66 -4.11 0.89
C LEU A 127 14.65 -2.59 1.11
N GLY A 128 13.50 -1.95 0.82
CA GLY A 128 13.26 -0.57 1.18
C GLY A 128 13.09 -0.38 2.69
N SER A 129 13.18 0.86 3.15
CA SER A 129 13.04 1.19 4.58
C SER A 129 11.66 0.81 5.13
N THR A 130 10.58 1.13 4.41
CA THR A 130 9.21 0.79 4.80
C THR A 130 9.02 -0.73 4.83
N SER A 131 9.45 -1.45 3.80
CA SER A 131 9.35 -2.91 3.73
C SER A 131 10.09 -3.58 4.89
N THR A 132 11.29 -3.12 5.21
CA THR A 132 12.09 -3.64 6.33
C THR A 132 11.39 -3.47 7.67
N LYS A 133 10.85 -2.28 7.93
CA LYS A 133 10.15 -1.97 9.18
C LYS A 133 8.82 -2.71 9.31
N VAL A 134 8.05 -2.81 8.24
CA VAL A 134 6.81 -3.58 8.24
C VAL A 134 7.08 -5.05 8.49
N LEU A 135 8.07 -5.62 7.82
CA LEU A 135 8.49 -7.02 8.03
C LEU A 135 8.90 -7.30 9.47
N SER A 136 9.62 -6.36 10.10
CA SER A 136 10.14 -6.52 11.46
C SER A 136 9.09 -6.32 12.55
N HIS A 137 8.09 -5.46 12.34
CA HIS A 137 7.16 -5.01 13.38
C HIS A 137 5.71 -5.45 13.17
N SER A 138 5.38 -6.04 12.05
CA SER A 138 4.03 -6.51 11.78
C SER A 138 3.77 -7.84 12.49
N ASP A 139 2.55 -8.01 13.02
CA ASP A 139 2.10 -9.25 13.66
C ASP A 139 1.52 -10.26 12.65
N CYS A 140 1.29 -9.86 11.42
CA CYS A 140 0.75 -10.74 10.39
C CYS A 140 1.83 -11.23 9.41
N THR A 141 1.46 -12.19 8.58
CA THR A 141 2.34 -12.65 7.50
C THR A 141 2.67 -11.50 6.55
N VAL A 142 3.93 -11.38 6.18
CA VAL A 142 4.40 -10.38 5.21
C VAL A 142 5.04 -11.08 4.03
N VAL A 143 4.52 -10.80 2.84
CA VAL A 143 5.06 -11.30 1.56
C VAL A 143 5.73 -10.14 0.83
N ILE A 144 6.99 -10.32 0.51
CA ILE A 144 7.78 -9.34 -0.25
C ILE A 144 7.87 -9.80 -1.69
N VAL A 145 7.41 -8.94 -2.61
CA VAL A 145 7.45 -9.20 -4.05
C VAL A 145 8.66 -8.49 -4.66
N LYS A 146 9.50 -9.25 -5.33
CA LYS A 146 10.69 -8.75 -6.04
C LYS A 146 10.36 -8.14 -7.38
#